data_14788ca2c176ff17d81279ea1c467d61
#
_entry.id   14788ca2c176ff17d81279ea1c467d61
#
_cell.length_a   1.000
_cell.length_b   1.000
_cell.length_c   1.000
_cell.angle_alpha   90.00
_cell.angle_beta   90.00
_cell.angle_gamma   90.00
#
_symmetry.space_group_name_H-M   'P 1'
#
loop_
_entity.id
_entity.type
_entity.pdbx_description
1 polymer ?
#
loop_
_entity_poly.entity_id
_entity_poly.type
_entity_poly.pdbx_seq_one_letter_code
_entity_poly.pdbx_strand_id
1 'polypeptide(L)'
;MQIMPKTGKTLATHLGMQRFKHSSLYDPDVSIRLGSYFLGDQVRQFTNGATADMGFELGLAAYNAGPHNARQWLERFPHDDADAFIERIPFKETRLYVKLVLKNYAIYKALSDV
;
A
#
# COMPACT_ATOMS: atom_id res chain seq x y z
N MET A 1 -6.45 8.54 -3.13
CA MET A 1 -6.47 7.16 -2.66
C MET A 1 -7.89 6.62 -2.80
N GLN A 2 -8.00 5.43 -3.34
CA GLN A 2 -9.31 4.84 -3.57
C GLN A 2 -9.47 3.63 -2.66
N ILE A 3 -10.45 3.69 -1.75
CA ILE A 3 -10.73 2.63 -0.79
C ILE A 3 -12.10 2.05 -1.11
N MET A 4 -12.16 0.72 -1.21
CA MET A 4 -13.42 0.03 -1.42
C MET A 4 -14.32 0.19 -0.18
N PRO A 5 -15.64 0.26 -0.33
CA PRO A 5 -16.54 0.51 0.79
C PRO A 5 -16.39 -0.47 1.95
N LYS A 6 -16.21 -1.77 1.66
CA LYS A 6 -16.03 -2.79 2.68
C LYS A 6 -14.77 -2.57 3.48
N THR A 7 -13.67 -2.24 2.81
CA THR A 7 -12.39 -1.93 3.44
C THR A 7 -12.52 -0.67 4.28
N GLY A 8 -13.18 0.37 3.75
CA GLY A 8 -13.41 1.61 4.47
C GLY A 8 -14.18 1.41 5.76
N LYS A 9 -15.22 0.58 5.74
CA LYS A 9 -16.01 0.28 6.93
C LYS A 9 -15.16 -0.42 8.00
N THR A 10 -14.36 -1.39 7.60
CA THR A 10 -13.48 -2.11 8.52
C THR A 10 -12.46 -1.16 9.14
N LEU A 11 -11.82 -0.32 8.34
CA LEU A 11 -10.84 0.65 8.79
C LEU A 11 -11.46 1.69 9.73
N ALA A 12 -12.65 2.16 9.40
CA ALA A 12 -13.35 3.12 10.23
C ALA A 12 -13.64 2.54 11.61
N THR A 13 -14.01 1.26 11.67
CA THR A 13 -14.23 0.56 12.94
C THR A 13 -12.94 0.52 13.78
N HIS A 14 -11.81 0.19 13.16
CA HIS A 14 -10.51 0.17 13.83
C HIS A 14 -10.08 1.54 14.33
N LEU A 15 -10.43 2.60 13.62
CA LEU A 15 -10.08 3.97 14.01
C LEU A 15 -11.10 4.61 14.94
N GLY A 16 -12.16 3.87 15.32
CA GLY A 16 -13.19 4.38 16.20
C GLY A 16 -14.05 5.47 15.59
N MET A 17 -14.16 5.51 14.28
CA MET A 17 -15.01 6.49 13.59
C MET A 17 -16.47 6.13 13.74
N GLN A 18 -17.21 7.00 14.40
CA GLN A 18 -18.64 6.84 14.55
C GLN A 18 -19.37 7.38 13.31
N ARG A 19 -20.54 6.81 13.03
CA ARG A 19 -21.41 7.24 11.93
C ARG A 19 -20.74 7.15 10.55
N PHE A 20 -19.79 6.21 10.38
CA PHE A 20 -19.20 5.99 9.08
C PHE A 20 -20.25 5.48 8.11
N LYS A 21 -20.30 6.09 6.91
CA LYS A 21 -21.17 5.69 5.81
C LYS A 21 -20.34 5.49 4.56
N HIS A 22 -20.86 4.73 3.62
CA HIS A 22 -20.22 4.57 2.30
C HIS A 22 -19.90 5.93 1.68
N SER A 23 -20.81 6.89 1.79
CA SER A 23 -20.62 8.25 1.27
C SER A 23 -19.50 9.01 1.98
N SER A 24 -19.08 8.59 3.17
CA SER A 24 -17.95 9.22 3.88
C SER A 24 -16.64 9.11 3.09
N LEU A 25 -16.50 8.11 2.23
CA LEU A 25 -15.31 7.95 1.39
C LEU A 25 -15.14 9.07 0.35
N TYR A 26 -16.17 9.85 0.10
CA TYR A 26 -16.10 11.03 -0.76
C TYR A 26 -15.61 12.28 -0.02
N ASP A 27 -15.52 12.23 1.31
CA ASP A 27 -14.91 13.30 2.08
C ASP A 27 -13.39 13.14 2.02
N PRO A 28 -12.66 14.16 1.51
CA PRO A 28 -11.20 14.05 1.36
C PRO A 28 -10.47 13.76 2.67
N ASP A 29 -10.89 14.36 3.78
CA ASP A 29 -10.24 14.15 5.08
C ASP A 29 -10.42 12.70 5.55
N VAL A 30 -11.61 12.16 5.43
CA VAL A 30 -11.90 10.77 5.78
C VAL A 30 -11.09 9.82 4.90
N SER A 31 -11.11 10.06 3.59
CA SER A 31 -10.39 9.23 2.61
C SER A 31 -8.89 9.21 2.88
N ILE A 32 -8.30 10.37 3.18
CA ILE A 32 -6.87 10.47 3.48
C ILE A 32 -6.54 9.74 4.78
N ARG A 33 -7.36 9.89 5.83
CA ARG A 33 -7.13 9.20 7.11
C ARG A 33 -7.19 7.69 6.94
N LEU A 34 -8.22 7.20 6.26
CA LEU A 34 -8.39 5.76 6.05
C LEU A 34 -7.31 5.22 5.12
N GLY A 35 -7.01 5.93 4.05
CA GLY A 35 -5.97 5.52 3.09
C GLY A 35 -4.60 5.48 3.73
N SER A 36 -4.24 6.50 4.51
CA SER A 36 -2.95 6.56 5.19
C SER A 36 -2.82 5.45 6.23
N TYR A 37 -3.88 5.17 6.99
CA TYR A 37 -3.88 4.09 7.95
C TYR A 37 -3.72 2.74 7.26
N PHE A 38 -4.47 2.51 6.18
CA PHE A 38 -4.43 1.27 5.44
C PHE A 38 -3.04 1.03 4.83
N LEU A 39 -2.47 2.05 4.21
CA LEU A 39 -1.12 1.93 3.65
C LEU A 39 -0.09 1.62 4.75
N GLY A 40 -0.14 2.34 5.86
CA GLY A 40 0.76 2.09 6.99
C GLY A 40 0.60 0.69 7.54
N ASP A 41 -0.62 0.18 7.63
CA ASP A 41 -0.89 -1.18 8.09
C ASP A 41 -0.29 -2.21 7.13
N GLN A 42 -0.44 -2.03 5.82
CA GLN A 42 0.12 -2.93 4.83
C GLN A 42 1.65 -2.93 4.88
N VAL A 43 2.26 -1.76 4.99
CA VAL A 43 3.72 -1.67 5.12
C VAL A 43 4.19 -2.40 6.38
N ARG A 44 3.51 -2.20 7.50
CA ARG A 44 3.87 -2.89 8.75
C ARG A 44 3.76 -4.41 8.63
N GLN A 45 2.71 -4.90 7.98
CA GLN A 45 2.53 -6.36 7.80
C GLN A 45 3.69 -6.99 7.03
N PHE A 46 4.22 -6.29 6.04
CA PHE A 46 5.28 -6.82 5.20
C PHE A 46 6.69 -6.47 5.68
N THR A 47 6.83 -5.64 6.72
CA THR A 47 8.15 -5.29 7.29
C THR A 47 8.63 -6.29 8.32
N ASN A 48 7.82 -7.26 8.69
CA ASN A 48 8.18 -8.28 9.68
C ASN A 48 8.65 -9.55 8.98
N GLY A 49 9.72 -10.16 9.49
CA GLY A 49 10.20 -11.45 9.00
C GLY A 49 11.17 -11.35 7.83
N ALA A 50 11.15 -12.38 6.97
CA ALA A 50 12.13 -12.54 5.89
C ALA A 50 12.02 -11.49 4.77
N THR A 51 10.91 -10.76 4.71
CA THR A 51 10.68 -9.75 3.67
C THR A 51 10.83 -8.32 4.18
N ALA A 52 11.49 -8.14 5.33
CA ALA A 52 11.61 -6.83 5.99
C ALA A 52 12.24 -5.77 5.08
N ASP A 53 13.25 -6.15 4.26
CA ASP A 53 13.93 -5.23 3.35
C ASP A 53 13.01 -4.72 2.23
N MET A 54 11.92 -5.42 1.95
CA MET A 54 10.98 -5.10 0.89
C MET A 54 9.63 -4.64 1.41
N GLY A 55 9.56 -4.34 2.72
CA GLY A 55 8.28 -4.02 3.37
C GLY A 55 7.55 -2.86 2.74
N PHE A 56 8.27 -1.82 2.33
CA PHE A 56 7.68 -0.64 1.71
C PHE A 56 7.10 -0.98 0.34
N GLU A 57 7.88 -1.64 -0.50
CA GLU A 57 7.47 -2.03 -1.86
C GLU A 57 6.28 -2.99 -1.83
N LEU A 58 6.33 -3.97 -0.94
CA LEU A 58 5.25 -4.93 -0.76
C LEU A 58 3.99 -4.27 -0.20
N GLY A 59 4.17 -3.34 0.75
CA GLY A 59 3.05 -2.58 1.30
C GLY A 59 2.35 -1.74 0.23
N LEU A 60 3.11 -1.11 -0.66
CA LEU A 60 2.55 -0.36 -1.78
C LEU A 60 1.79 -1.27 -2.75
N ALA A 61 2.37 -2.42 -3.07
CA ALA A 61 1.71 -3.40 -3.94
C ALA A 61 0.43 -3.92 -3.31
N ALA A 62 0.45 -4.23 -2.02
CA ALA A 62 -0.71 -4.70 -1.29
C ALA A 62 -1.78 -3.62 -1.18
N TYR A 63 -1.38 -2.38 -1.00
CA TYR A 63 -2.31 -1.26 -0.96
C TYR A 63 -3.07 -1.12 -2.28
N ASN A 64 -2.36 -1.24 -3.40
CA ASN A 64 -2.95 -1.05 -4.74
C ASN A 64 -3.73 -2.28 -5.22
N ALA A 65 -3.17 -3.49 -5.04
CA ALA A 65 -3.73 -4.72 -5.60
C ALA A 65 -4.38 -5.64 -4.57
N GLY A 66 -4.25 -5.32 -3.28
CA GLY A 66 -4.75 -6.15 -2.19
C GLY A 66 -3.67 -7.04 -1.59
N PRO A 67 -3.73 -7.26 -0.26
CA PRO A 67 -2.71 -8.07 0.43
C PRO A 67 -2.68 -9.53 -0.03
N HIS A 68 -3.83 -10.08 -0.43
CA HIS A 68 -3.89 -11.45 -0.93
C HIS A 68 -3.03 -11.63 -2.20
N ASN A 69 -3.16 -10.71 -3.15
CA ASN A 69 -2.36 -10.75 -4.38
C ASN A 69 -0.87 -10.59 -4.07
N ALA A 70 -0.52 -9.66 -3.18
CA ALA A 70 0.87 -9.44 -2.82
C ALA A 70 1.48 -10.69 -2.19
N ARG A 71 0.75 -11.39 -1.32
CA ARG A 71 1.22 -12.63 -0.72
C ARG A 71 1.39 -13.74 -1.75
N GLN A 72 0.45 -13.85 -2.71
CA GLN A 72 0.57 -14.84 -3.79
C GLN A 72 1.83 -14.59 -4.62
N TRP A 73 2.13 -13.33 -4.92
CA TRP A 73 3.32 -13.00 -5.69
C TRP A 73 4.60 -13.34 -4.94
N LEU A 74 4.63 -13.15 -3.62
CA LEU A 74 5.76 -13.57 -2.79
C LEU A 74 6.01 -15.08 -2.87
N GLU A 75 4.96 -15.88 -2.93
CA GLU A 75 5.08 -17.34 -3.04
C GLU A 75 5.53 -17.76 -4.42
N ARG A 76 5.15 -17.03 -5.47
CA ARG A 76 5.37 -17.42 -6.86
C ARG A 76 6.69 -16.92 -7.43
N PHE A 77 7.18 -15.79 -6.98
CA PHE A 77 8.34 -15.12 -7.59
C PHE A 77 9.49 -14.98 -6.61
N PRO A 78 10.76 -15.07 -7.11
CA PRO A 78 11.90 -14.74 -6.27
C PRO A 78 11.81 -13.30 -5.75
N HIS A 79 12.24 -13.08 -4.52
CA HIS A 79 12.18 -11.78 -3.87
C HIS A 79 13.48 -11.43 -3.12
N ASP A 80 14.59 -11.89 -3.66
CA ASP A 80 15.95 -11.56 -3.18
C ASP A 80 16.39 -10.16 -3.62
N ASP A 81 15.73 -9.62 -4.67
CA ASP A 81 15.98 -8.28 -5.21
C ASP A 81 14.63 -7.57 -5.39
N ALA A 82 14.43 -6.46 -4.68
CA ALA A 82 13.17 -5.73 -4.70
C ALA A 82 12.84 -5.21 -6.10
N ASP A 83 13.81 -4.67 -6.82
CA ASP A 83 13.57 -4.13 -8.16
C ASP A 83 13.15 -5.22 -9.14
N ALA A 84 13.81 -6.38 -9.08
CA ALA A 84 13.45 -7.51 -9.93
C ALA A 84 12.06 -8.05 -9.56
N PHE A 85 11.73 -8.07 -8.28
CA PHE A 85 10.40 -8.51 -7.83
C PHE A 85 9.31 -7.58 -8.38
N ILE A 86 9.51 -6.27 -8.32
CA ILE A 86 8.55 -5.29 -8.84
C ILE A 86 8.30 -5.52 -10.33
N GLU A 87 9.35 -5.80 -11.10
CA GLU A 87 9.22 -6.05 -12.53
C GLU A 87 8.41 -7.32 -12.83
N ARG A 88 8.33 -8.25 -11.88
CA ARG A 88 7.57 -9.49 -12.05
C ARG A 88 6.10 -9.37 -11.61
N ILE A 89 5.68 -8.22 -11.06
CA ILE A 89 4.28 -8.02 -10.68
C ILE A 89 3.40 -8.17 -11.92
N PRO A 90 2.43 -9.12 -11.91
CA PRO A 90 1.62 -9.40 -13.10
C PRO A 90 0.66 -8.28 -13.48
N PHE A 91 0.22 -7.49 -12.50
CA PHE A 91 -0.70 -6.38 -12.76
C PHE A 91 0.09 -5.16 -13.20
N LYS A 92 -0.07 -4.78 -14.45
CA LYS A 92 0.63 -3.62 -15.01
C LYS A 92 0.34 -2.34 -14.21
N GLU A 93 -0.91 -2.13 -13.83
CA GLU A 93 -1.31 -0.95 -13.04
C GLU A 93 -0.57 -0.90 -11.70
N THR A 94 -0.52 -2.02 -10.99
CA THR A 94 0.18 -2.10 -9.69
C THR A 94 1.68 -1.89 -9.87
N ARG A 95 2.26 -2.52 -10.88
CA ARG A 95 3.69 -2.37 -11.17
C ARG A 95 4.06 -0.91 -11.43
N LEU A 96 3.26 -0.22 -12.24
CA LEU A 96 3.49 1.20 -12.53
C LEU A 96 3.25 2.08 -11.30
N TYR A 97 2.25 1.74 -10.50
CA TYR A 97 1.95 2.46 -9.26
C TYR A 97 3.14 2.40 -8.30
N VAL A 98 3.65 1.20 -8.04
CA VAL A 98 4.79 1.03 -7.13
C VAL A 98 6.00 1.83 -7.62
N LYS A 99 6.32 1.72 -8.91
CA LYS A 99 7.43 2.45 -9.49
C LYS A 99 7.28 3.96 -9.36
N LEU A 100 6.09 4.47 -9.61
CA LEU A 100 5.81 5.90 -9.55
C LEU A 100 5.94 6.43 -8.11
N VAL A 101 5.40 5.72 -7.14
CA VAL A 101 5.48 6.13 -5.74
C VAL A 101 6.93 6.11 -5.26
N LEU A 102 7.69 5.07 -5.59
CA LEU A 102 9.11 5.00 -5.22
C LEU A 102 9.91 6.13 -5.83
N LYS A 103 9.65 6.46 -7.09
CA LYS A 103 10.31 7.58 -7.77
C LYS A 103 10.01 8.90 -7.08
N ASN A 104 8.74 9.15 -6.77
CA ASN A 104 8.33 10.38 -6.10
C ASN A 104 8.91 10.48 -4.69
N TYR A 105 8.95 9.37 -3.97
CA TYR A 105 9.55 9.32 -2.65
C TYR A 105 11.04 9.68 -2.71
N ALA A 106 11.78 9.15 -3.68
CA ALA A 106 13.19 9.43 -3.85
C ALA A 106 13.44 10.92 -4.15
N ILE A 107 12.58 11.53 -4.97
CA ILE A 107 12.67 12.95 -5.30
C ILE A 107 12.41 13.79 -4.04
N TYR A 108 11.37 13.48 -3.29
CA TYR A 108 11.06 14.20 -2.05
C TYR A 108 12.20 14.11 -1.04
N LYS A 109 12.77 12.93 -0.89
CA LYS A 109 13.89 12.72 0.03
C LYS A 109 15.10 13.54 -0.38
N ALA A 110 15.44 13.56 -1.66
CA ALA A 110 16.55 14.35 -2.18
C ALA A 110 16.35 15.84 -1.94
N LEU A 111 15.13 16.35 -2.13
CA LEU A 111 14.81 17.75 -1.89
C LEU A 111 14.85 18.11 -0.41
N SER A 112 14.47 17.19 0.46
CA SER A 112 14.47 17.42 1.91
C SER A 112 15.87 17.46 2.50
N ASP A 113 16.83 16.79 1.86
CA ASP A 113 18.22 16.71 2.33
C ASP A 113 19.08 17.88 1.84
N VAL A 114 18.49 18.81 1.08
CA VAL A 114 19.22 19.99 0.56
C VAL A 114 19.28 21.13 1.56
#